data_2f0e930aa721674a0a48053725acca16
#
_entry.id   2f0e930aa721674a0a48053725acca16
#
_cell.length_a   1.000
_cell.length_b   1.000
_cell.length_c   1.000
_cell.angle_alpha   90.00
_cell.angle_beta   90.00
_cell.angle_gamma   90.00
#
_symmetry.space_group_name_H-M   'P 1'
#
loop_
_entity.id
_entity.type
_entity.pdbx_description
1 polymer ?
#
loop_
_entity_poly.entity_id
_entity_poly.type
_entity_poly.pdbx_seq_one_letter_code
_entity_poly.pdbx_strand_id
1 'polypeptide(L)'
;MEQKIKQNDRIGENIRKIRKMKGLGQTDLVRMLQIDGCDMTRECLVKIERCTQHIQVSQLRAIRKALDTSYDALIDGVEETK
;
A
#
# COMPACT_ATOMS: atom_id res chain seq x y z
N MET A 1 19.51 4.09 -6.98
CA MET A 1 18.77 2.80 -7.00
C MET A 1 17.81 2.76 -5.83
N GLU A 2 16.61 2.38 -6.11
CA GLU A 2 15.60 2.37 -5.07
C GLU A 2 15.69 1.11 -4.21
N GLN A 3 15.57 1.29 -2.91
CA GLN A 3 15.64 0.21 -1.95
C GLN A 3 14.28 -0.48 -1.85
N LYS A 4 14.30 -1.80 -1.91
CA LYS A 4 13.10 -2.60 -1.72
C LYS A 4 12.92 -2.95 -0.26
N ILE A 5 11.68 -3.00 0.18
CA ILE A 5 11.32 -3.32 1.56
C ILE A 5 10.93 -4.79 1.63
N LYS A 6 11.53 -5.51 2.57
CA LYS A 6 11.21 -6.93 2.76
C LYS A 6 9.82 -7.11 3.33
N GLN A 7 9.16 -8.19 2.95
CA GLN A 7 7.76 -8.43 3.28
C GLN A 7 7.54 -9.14 4.61
N ASN A 8 8.53 -9.17 5.48
CA ASN A 8 8.34 -9.75 6.81
C ASN A 8 7.52 -8.86 7.75
N ASP A 9 7.30 -7.62 7.37
CA ASP A 9 6.56 -6.66 8.20
C ASP A 9 5.09 -6.55 7.85
N ARG A 10 4.60 -7.41 6.96
CA ARG A 10 3.19 -7.43 6.57
C ARG A 10 2.68 -6.12 5.99
N ILE A 11 3.54 -5.39 5.33
CA ILE A 11 3.16 -4.10 4.75
C ILE A 11 1.98 -4.25 3.79
N GLY A 12 1.99 -5.29 2.98
CA GLY A 12 0.92 -5.54 2.03
C GLY A 12 -0.43 -5.76 2.70
N GLU A 13 -0.45 -6.52 3.79
CA GLU A 13 -1.67 -6.73 4.55
C GLU A 13 -2.17 -5.44 5.16
N ASN A 14 -1.26 -4.62 5.66
CA ASN A 14 -1.62 -3.33 6.25
C ASN A 14 -2.20 -2.39 5.21
N ILE A 15 -1.63 -2.38 4.01
CA ILE A 15 -2.17 -1.59 2.89
C ILE A 15 -3.61 -2.02 2.61
N ARG A 16 -3.84 -3.32 2.52
CA ARG A 16 -5.17 -3.84 2.25
C ARG A 16 -6.17 -3.44 3.33
N LYS A 17 -5.79 -3.57 4.59
CA LYS A 17 -6.64 -3.20 5.71
C LYS A 17 -7.02 -1.73 5.66
N ILE A 18 -6.03 -0.87 5.51
CA ILE A 18 -6.27 0.58 5.50
C ILE A 18 -7.11 0.96 4.29
N ARG A 19 -6.80 0.37 3.13
CA ARG A 19 -7.60 0.62 1.92
C ARG A 19 -9.07 0.31 2.16
N LYS A 20 -9.35 -0.86 2.75
CA LYS A 20 -10.72 -1.26 3.04
C LYS A 20 -11.39 -0.35 4.09
N MET A 21 -10.64 0.07 5.09
CA MET A 21 -11.14 1.01 6.09
C MET A 21 -11.55 2.34 5.45
N LYS A 22 -10.88 2.72 4.38
CA LYS A 22 -11.20 3.95 3.65
C LYS A 22 -12.32 3.74 2.61
N GLY A 23 -12.83 2.52 2.48
CA GLY A 23 -13.90 2.23 1.53
C GLY A 23 -13.44 2.16 0.09
N LEU A 24 -12.16 1.91 -0.16
CA LEU A 24 -11.59 1.90 -1.50
C LEU A 24 -11.40 0.49 -2.01
N GLY A 25 -11.75 0.28 -3.29
CA GLY A 25 -11.38 -0.94 -4.00
C GLY A 25 -9.95 -0.83 -4.53
N GLN A 26 -9.41 -1.95 -5.02
CA GLN A 26 -8.07 -1.95 -5.59
C GLN A 26 -7.98 -1.03 -6.81
N THR A 27 -9.00 -1.07 -7.66
CA THR A 27 -9.05 -0.19 -8.84
C THR A 27 -9.07 1.28 -8.45
N ASP A 28 -9.80 1.62 -7.39
CA ASP A 28 -9.86 2.99 -6.90
C ASP A 28 -8.48 3.48 -6.47
N LEU A 29 -7.77 2.66 -5.70
CA LEU A 29 -6.44 3.04 -5.23
C LEU A 29 -5.47 3.16 -6.39
N VAL A 30 -5.48 2.21 -7.32
CA VAL A 30 -4.59 2.25 -8.49
C VAL A 30 -4.83 3.52 -9.30
N ARG A 31 -6.10 3.91 -9.48
CA ARG A 31 -6.43 5.14 -10.21
C ARG A 31 -5.86 6.36 -9.51
N MET A 32 -5.99 6.43 -8.18
CA MET A 32 -5.43 7.53 -7.39
C MET A 32 -3.91 7.60 -7.54
N LEU A 33 -3.25 6.44 -7.48
CA LEU A 33 -1.80 6.37 -7.63
C LEU A 33 -1.35 6.84 -9.01
N GLN A 34 -2.05 6.42 -10.06
CA GLN A 34 -1.70 6.80 -11.42
C GLN A 34 -1.89 8.30 -11.65
N ILE A 35 -2.94 8.88 -11.11
CA ILE A 35 -3.18 10.33 -11.19
C ILE A 35 -2.02 11.08 -10.52
N ASP A 36 -1.48 10.53 -9.46
CA ASP A 36 -0.38 11.13 -8.69
C ASP A 36 1.00 10.82 -9.30
N GLY A 37 1.03 10.14 -10.44
CA GLY A 37 2.28 9.84 -11.14
C GLY A 37 2.94 8.52 -10.75
N CYS A 38 2.30 7.71 -9.92
CA CYS A 38 2.82 6.40 -9.56
C CYS A 38 2.29 5.37 -10.57
N ASP A 39 3.18 4.80 -11.34
CA ASP A 39 2.82 3.90 -12.44
C ASP A 39 2.61 2.46 -11.93
N MET A 40 1.63 2.30 -11.05
CA MET A 40 1.30 0.99 -10.50
C MET A 40 0.07 0.42 -11.20
N THR A 41 0.15 -0.88 -11.55
CA THR A 41 -0.99 -1.58 -12.12
C THR A 41 -1.78 -2.27 -11.00
N ARG A 42 -3.01 -2.66 -11.31
CA ARG A 42 -3.83 -3.43 -10.35
C ARG A 42 -3.16 -4.75 -10.01
N GLU A 43 -2.54 -5.42 -10.99
CA GLU A 43 -1.84 -6.68 -10.74
C GLU A 43 -0.69 -6.49 -9.75
N CYS A 44 0.05 -5.40 -9.90
CA CYS A 44 1.14 -5.08 -8.98
C CYS A 44 0.59 -4.88 -7.56
N LEU A 45 -0.47 -4.12 -7.42
CA LEU A 45 -1.09 -3.88 -6.11
C LEU A 45 -1.59 -5.18 -5.48
N VAL A 46 -2.23 -6.04 -6.28
CA VAL A 46 -2.71 -7.34 -5.79
C VAL A 46 -1.55 -8.16 -5.23
N LYS A 47 -0.43 -8.21 -5.94
CA LYS A 47 0.75 -8.96 -5.49
C LYS A 47 1.35 -8.37 -4.22
N ILE A 48 1.41 -7.05 -4.14
CA ILE A 48 1.91 -6.37 -2.94
C ILE A 48 1.01 -6.68 -1.75
N GLU A 49 -0.31 -6.60 -1.92
CA GLU A 49 -1.26 -6.87 -0.83
C GLU A 49 -1.23 -8.32 -0.39
N ARG A 50 -0.89 -9.24 -1.29
CA ARG A 50 -0.73 -10.66 -0.97
C ARG A 50 0.64 -10.99 -0.39
N CYS A 51 1.52 -10.00 -0.31
CA CYS A 51 2.88 -10.17 0.16
C CYS A 51 3.71 -11.12 -0.71
N THR A 52 3.35 -11.22 -1.99
CA THR A 52 4.09 -12.02 -2.96
C THR A 52 5.06 -11.18 -3.80
N GLN A 53 5.04 -9.88 -3.60
CA GLN A 53 5.95 -8.95 -4.27
C GLN A 53 6.38 -7.90 -3.27
N HIS A 54 7.68 -7.58 -3.25
CA HIS A 54 8.20 -6.52 -2.41
C HIS A 54 7.76 -5.16 -2.92
N ILE A 55 7.48 -4.26 -1.99
CA ILE A 55 7.12 -2.89 -2.35
C ILE A 55 8.39 -2.04 -2.40
N GLN A 56 8.42 -1.11 -3.34
CA GLN A 56 9.50 -0.12 -3.43
C GLN A 56 9.17 1.09 -2.57
N VAL A 57 10.21 1.82 -2.16
CA VAL A 57 10.02 2.99 -1.29
C VAL A 57 9.13 4.04 -1.96
N SER A 58 9.31 4.28 -3.26
CA SER A 58 8.48 5.26 -3.97
C SER A 58 7.02 4.84 -4.01
N GLN A 59 6.76 3.54 -4.15
CA GLN A 59 5.41 3.01 -4.13
C GLN A 59 4.78 3.17 -2.74
N LEU A 60 5.53 2.87 -1.70
CA LEU A 60 5.04 3.02 -0.33
C LEU A 60 4.69 4.48 -0.03
N ARG A 61 5.55 5.40 -0.48
CA ARG A 61 5.31 6.83 -0.29
C ARG A 61 4.03 7.28 -1.00
N ALA A 62 3.83 6.82 -2.22
CA ALA A 62 2.63 7.16 -2.99
C ALA A 62 1.37 6.58 -2.36
N ILE A 63 1.45 5.35 -1.88
CA ILE A 63 0.31 4.69 -1.21
C ILE A 63 -0.02 5.40 0.10
N ARG A 64 0.99 5.78 0.89
CA ARG A 64 0.75 6.54 2.12
C ARG A 64 -0.02 7.81 1.85
N LYS A 65 0.37 8.52 0.82
CA LYS A 65 -0.29 9.77 0.45
C LYS A 65 -1.72 9.52 -0.02
N ALA A 66 -1.91 8.54 -0.90
CA ALA A 66 -3.22 8.23 -1.46
C ALA A 66 -4.20 7.76 -0.39
N LEU A 67 -3.74 6.97 0.57
CA LEU A 67 -4.58 6.47 1.64
C LEU A 67 -4.72 7.46 2.81
N ASP A 68 -3.99 8.56 2.76
CA ASP A 68 -4.00 9.57 3.83
C ASP A 68 -3.73 8.92 5.19
N THR A 69 -2.64 8.20 5.26
CA THR A 69 -2.25 7.47 6.46
C THR A 69 -0.78 7.76 6.80
N SER A 70 -0.24 7.09 7.79
CA SER A 70 1.14 7.26 8.22
C SER A 70 1.99 6.06 7.80
N TYR A 71 3.31 6.27 7.75
CA TYR A 71 4.23 5.15 7.54
C TYR A 71 4.14 4.15 8.67
N ASP A 72 3.97 4.63 9.90
CA ASP A 72 3.83 3.74 11.06
C ASP A 72 2.66 2.79 10.89
N ALA A 73 1.52 3.30 10.42
CA ALA A 73 0.36 2.46 10.19
C ALA A 73 0.60 1.43 9.08
N LEU A 74 1.32 1.83 8.03
CA LEU A 74 1.61 0.92 6.92
C LEU A 74 2.63 -0.15 7.29
N ILE A 75 3.62 0.21 8.10
CA ILE A 75 4.72 -0.70 8.45
C ILE A 75 4.36 -1.55 9.67
N ASP A 76 3.85 -0.93 10.72
CA ASP A 76 3.58 -1.59 11.99
C ASP A 76 2.16 -2.10 12.11
N GLY A 77 1.27 -1.62 11.26
CA GLY A 77 -0.12 -2.02 11.30
C GLY A 77 -1.00 -1.05 12.05
N VAL A 78 -2.29 -1.20 11.86
CA VAL A 78 -3.31 -0.38 12.52
C VAL A 78 -3.88 -1.19 13.67
N GLU A 79 -3.97 -0.58 14.83
CA GLU A 79 -4.64 -1.22 15.96
C GLU A 79 -6.13 -1.29 15.67
N GLU A 80 -6.67 -2.50 15.78
CA GLU A 80 -8.10 -2.68 15.67
C GLU A 80 -8.72 -2.46 17.04
N THR A 81 -9.52 -1.43 17.14
CA THR A 81 -10.27 -1.17 18.36
C THR A 81 -11.42 -2.17 18.45
N LYS A 82 -11.49 -2.85 19.53
CA LYS A 82 -12.56 -3.82 19.74
C LYS A 82 -13.70 -3.22 20.52
#